data_1b9d9fb80528bcca250c666ec272c113
#
_entry.id   1b9d9fb80528bcca250c666ec272c113
#
_cell.length_a   1.000
_cell.length_b   1.000
_cell.length_c   1.000
_cell.angle_alpha   90.00
_cell.angle_beta   90.00
_cell.angle_gamma   90.00
#
_symmetry.space_group_name_H-M   'P 1'
#
loop_
_entity.id
_entity.type
_entity.pdbx_description
1 polymer ?
#
loop_
_entity_poly.entity_id
_entity_poly.type
_entity_poly.pdbx_seq_one_letter_code
_entity_poly.pdbx_strand_id
1 'polypeptide(L)'
;GKDNVALFGRVQNDSFFVGNGSGGDVCAPYKISFADGIEKNGKIHINEDLRKIYNDWCGKRKNIPDPGFWGHWPRFYPEMPLKDNIVKSASEKSNKAVVFIGRSAGEDRENVLEKGSYYLTSREKEMLDLVTAYFDDVILVLNIGSLIDFEEIDAYKDKIGSILIAWQGGMESGNALSDILSGEVTPSGKLSDTIAKRYEDYPSSGNFGAKEYNNYVEDIFVGYRYFETFAPEKVLYEFGFGLSYTNFKIETEKANYSEGKTEFNVKVTNIGSVPGRETVQF
;
A
#
# COMPACT_ATOMS: atom_id res chain seq x y z
N GLY A 1 6.23 21.58 -21.16
CA GLY A 1 7.16 21.06 -20.14
C GLY A 1 6.76 19.66 -19.75
N LYS A 2 7.64 18.97 -19.05
CA LYS A 2 7.41 17.61 -18.54
C LYS A 2 6.72 17.68 -17.17
N ASP A 3 5.55 18.31 -17.09
CA ASP A 3 4.88 18.51 -15.79
C ASP A 3 3.82 17.44 -15.51
N ASN A 4 3.75 16.40 -16.36
CA ASN A 4 2.78 15.32 -16.23
C ASN A 4 3.34 14.18 -15.41
N VAL A 5 2.45 13.47 -14.72
CA VAL A 5 2.74 12.22 -13.99
C VAL A 5 2.27 11.04 -14.83
N ALA A 6 3.12 10.04 -14.99
CA ALA A 6 2.78 8.79 -15.67
C ALA A 6 2.21 7.78 -14.66
N LEU A 7 0.99 7.32 -14.87
CA LEU A 7 0.32 6.32 -14.01
C LEU A 7 0.46 4.93 -14.64
N PHE A 8 1.10 4.03 -13.95
CA PHE A 8 1.29 2.63 -14.34
C PHE A 8 0.57 1.66 -13.40
N GLY A 9 0.17 0.52 -13.91
CA GLY A 9 -0.53 -0.52 -13.17
C GLY A 9 -2.05 -0.44 -13.33
N ARG A 10 -2.68 -1.59 -13.65
CA ARG A 10 -4.12 -1.64 -13.88
C ARG A 10 -4.95 -1.22 -12.68
N VAL A 11 -4.41 -1.37 -11.47
CA VAL A 11 -5.08 -1.05 -10.21
C VAL A 11 -5.44 0.43 -10.10
N GLN A 12 -4.79 1.31 -10.89
CA GLN A 12 -5.23 2.69 -11.02
C GLN A 12 -6.69 2.80 -11.48
N ASN A 13 -7.18 1.83 -12.28
CA ASN A 13 -8.56 1.74 -12.77
C ASN A 13 -9.41 0.76 -11.96
N ASP A 14 -8.85 -0.42 -11.68
CA ASP A 14 -9.54 -1.56 -11.06
C ASP A 14 -9.06 -1.75 -9.62
N SER A 15 -9.28 -0.74 -8.77
CA SER A 15 -8.82 -0.76 -7.37
C SER A 15 -9.60 -1.75 -6.51
N PHE A 16 -8.90 -2.38 -5.57
CA PHE A 16 -9.48 -3.13 -4.47
C PHE A 16 -9.92 -2.15 -3.38
N PHE A 17 -11.19 -1.75 -3.39
CA PHE A 17 -11.70 -0.72 -2.47
C PHE A 17 -12.20 -1.30 -1.14
N VAL A 18 -12.46 -2.61 -1.08
CA VAL A 18 -12.96 -3.32 0.08
C VAL A 18 -12.42 -4.75 0.08
N GLY A 19 -12.36 -5.39 1.25
CA GLY A 19 -12.01 -6.81 1.38
C GLY A 19 -13.11 -7.74 0.88
N ASN A 20 -12.81 -9.03 0.81
CA ASN A 20 -13.76 -10.10 0.46
C ASN A 20 -14.37 -10.73 1.72
N GLY A 21 -15.42 -11.50 1.56
CA GLY A 21 -16.07 -12.25 2.62
C GLY A 21 -17.32 -11.60 3.18
N SER A 22 -17.85 -12.13 4.29
CA SER A 22 -19.13 -11.75 4.87
C SER A 22 -19.21 -10.27 5.28
N GLY A 23 -18.10 -9.67 5.66
CA GLY A 23 -18.01 -8.24 5.98
C GLY A 23 -17.50 -7.35 4.84
N GLY A 24 -17.01 -7.94 3.76
CA GLY A 24 -16.34 -7.25 2.68
C GLY A 24 -17.11 -7.21 1.35
N ASP A 25 -18.00 -8.15 1.11
CA ASP A 25 -18.79 -8.22 -0.12
C ASP A 25 -19.96 -7.21 -0.08
N VAL A 26 -19.63 -5.94 -0.16
CA VAL A 26 -20.58 -4.83 -0.06
C VAL A 26 -20.96 -4.29 -1.44
N CYS A 27 -22.25 -4.04 -1.62
CA CYS A 27 -22.78 -3.36 -2.79
C CYS A 27 -22.62 -1.85 -2.61
N ALA A 28 -21.46 -1.32 -3.05
CA ALA A 28 -21.22 0.10 -3.01
C ALA A 28 -22.03 0.82 -4.10
N PRO A 29 -22.70 1.94 -3.80
CA PRO A 29 -23.46 2.71 -4.80
C PRO A 29 -22.56 3.33 -5.88
N TYR A 30 -21.30 3.57 -5.57
CA TYR A 30 -20.25 4.01 -6.48
C TYR A 30 -18.88 3.71 -5.88
N LYS A 31 -17.84 3.85 -6.69
CA LYS A 31 -16.45 3.84 -6.27
C LYS A 31 -15.64 4.80 -7.15
N ILE A 32 -14.68 5.47 -6.57
CA ILE A 32 -13.75 6.35 -7.30
C ILE A 32 -12.42 5.60 -7.45
N SER A 33 -12.02 5.33 -8.68
CA SER A 33 -10.72 4.74 -8.97
C SER A 33 -9.59 5.73 -8.65
N PHE A 34 -8.36 5.24 -8.49
CA PHE A 34 -7.23 6.13 -8.20
C PHE A 34 -7.01 7.15 -9.31
N ALA A 35 -7.04 6.70 -10.56
CA ALA A 35 -6.86 7.60 -11.69
C ALA A 35 -7.99 8.64 -11.80
N ASP A 36 -9.25 8.24 -11.61
CA ASP A 36 -10.39 9.18 -11.65
C ASP A 36 -10.30 10.22 -10.52
N GLY A 37 -9.86 9.80 -9.32
CA GLY A 37 -9.63 10.72 -8.20
C GLY A 37 -8.55 11.75 -8.51
N ILE A 38 -7.44 11.32 -9.12
CA ILE A 38 -6.34 12.22 -9.53
C ILE A 38 -6.79 13.18 -10.63
N GLU A 39 -7.50 12.68 -11.64
CA GLU A 39 -8.05 13.51 -12.72
C GLU A 39 -9.03 14.56 -12.18
N LYS A 40 -9.94 14.16 -11.29
CA LYS A 40 -10.96 15.03 -10.69
C LYS A 40 -10.36 16.12 -9.82
N ASN A 41 -9.30 15.83 -9.08
CA ASN A 41 -8.62 16.81 -8.22
C ASN A 41 -8.00 17.96 -9.05
N GLY A 42 -7.46 17.65 -10.24
CA GLY A 42 -6.96 18.65 -11.20
C GLY A 42 -5.64 19.32 -10.82
N LYS A 43 -5.03 19.00 -9.68
CA LYS A 43 -3.72 19.54 -9.27
C LYS A 43 -2.54 18.75 -9.82
N ILE A 44 -2.77 17.49 -10.15
CA ILE A 44 -1.79 16.61 -10.76
C ILE A 44 -2.20 16.41 -12.22
N HIS A 45 -1.36 16.83 -13.14
CA HIS A 45 -1.58 16.58 -14.56
C HIS A 45 -1.05 15.19 -14.89
N ILE A 46 -1.90 14.33 -15.43
CA ILE A 46 -1.52 12.98 -15.82
C ILE A 46 -1.14 12.91 -17.31
N ASN A 47 -0.39 11.87 -17.63
CA ASN A 47 -0.08 11.55 -19.02
C ASN A 47 -1.31 10.94 -19.71
N GLU A 48 -2.04 11.75 -20.48
CA GLU A 48 -3.30 11.37 -21.10
C GLU A 48 -3.15 10.21 -22.11
N ASP A 49 -2.03 10.17 -22.84
CA ASP A 49 -1.78 9.09 -23.81
C ASP A 49 -1.65 7.74 -23.09
N LEU A 50 -0.88 7.70 -21.99
CA LEU A 50 -0.73 6.49 -21.18
C LEU A 50 -2.05 6.12 -20.51
N ARG A 51 -2.77 7.10 -19.98
CA ARG A 51 -4.10 6.92 -19.39
C ARG A 51 -5.07 6.26 -20.39
N LYS A 52 -5.08 6.76 -21.63
CA LYS A 52 -5.87 6.19 -22.71
C LYS A 52 -5.48 4.74 -23.01
N ILE A 53 -4.18 4.43 -23.06
CA ILE A 53 -3.69 3.05 -23.28
C ILE A 53 -4.23 2.10 -22.21
N TYR A 54 -4.16 2.49 -20.91
CA TYR A 54 -4.70 1.67 -19.82
C TYR A 54 -6.23 1.54 -19.90
N ASN A 55 -6.95 2.62 -20.16
CA ASN A 55 -8.42 2.59 -20.34
C ASN A 55 -8.85 1.66 -21.48
N ASP A 56 -8.19 1.81 -22.63
CA ASP A 56 -8.47 0.97 -23.81
C ASP A 56 -8.14 -0.52 -23.55
N TRP A 57 -7.13 -0.79 -22.73
CA TRP A 57 -6.76 -2.16 -22.39
C TRP A 57 -7.70 -2.76 -21.34
N CYS A 58 -7.98 -2.06 -20.25
CA CYS A 58 -8.89 -2.49 -19.19
C CYS A 58 -10.32 -2.68 -19.70
N GLY A 59 -10.79 -1.82 -20.61
CA GLY A 59 -12.13 -1.90 -21.20
C GLY A 59 -12.36 -3.06 -22.17
N LYS A 60 -11.32 -3.78 -22.59
CA LYS A 60 -11.50 -4.96 -23.44
C LYS A 60 -12.12 -6.10 -22.65
N ARG A 61 -13.19 -6.71 -23.18
CA ARG A 61 -13.95 -7.81 -22.53
C ARG A 61 -13.06 -8.89 -21.93
N LYS A 62 -11.99 -9.29 -22.62
CA LYS A 62 -11.05 -10.33 -22.15
C LYS A 62 -10.18 -9.91 -20.98
N ASN A 63 -10.08 -8.62 -20.70
CA ASN A 63 -9.26 -8.05 -19.64
C ASN A 63 -10.11 -7.57 -18.45
N ILE A 64 -11.44 -7.60 -18.55
CA ILE A 64 -12.32 -7.30 -17.42
C ILE A 64 -12.06 -8.35 -16.33
N PRO A 65 -11.76 -7.92 -15.09
CA PRO A 65 -11.51 -8.86 -14.01
C PRO A 65 -12.74 -9.73 -13.74
N ASP A 66 -12.50 -11.02 -13.53
CA ASP A 66 -13.51 -11.89 -12.95
C ASP A 66 -13.72 -11.43 -11.48
N PRO A 67 -14.94 -11.07 -11.08
CA PRO A 67 -15.19 -10.68 -9.69
C PRO A 67 -15.01 -11.84 -8.70
N GLY A 68 -15.02 -13.09 -9.20
CA GLY A 68 -14.97 -14.27 -8.35
C GLY A 68 -16.31 -14.53 -7.62
N PHE A 69 -16.26 -15.42 -6.66
CA PHE A 69 -17.39 -15.76 -5.79
C PHE A 69 -16.83 -16.25 -4.44
N TRP A 70 -17.69 -16.51 -3.45
CA TRP A 70 -17.32 -16.88 -2.10
C TRP A 70 -16.19 -17.92 -2.03
N GLY A 71 -15.09 -17.57 -1.34
CA GLY A 71 -13.88 -18.40 -1.21
C GLY A 71 -13.00 -18.48 -2.47
N HIS A 72 -13.45 -17.92 -3.60
CA HIS A 72 -12.77 -17.97 -4.89
C HIS A 72 -12.52 -16.59 -5.52
N TRP A 73 -12.53 -15.52 -4.73
CA TRP A 73 -12.16 -14.19 -5.20
C TRP A 73 -10.71 -14.16 -5.69
N PRO A 74 -10.42 -13.43 -6.79
CA PRO A 74 -9.06 -13.27 -7.27
C PRO A 74 -8.20 -12.52 -6.25
N ARG A 75 -6.99 -12.99 -5.96
CA ARG A 75 -6.03 -12.30 -5.10
C ARG A 75 -5.43 -11.07 -5.75
N PHE A 76 -5.37 -11.06 -7.07
CA PHE A 76 -4.87 -9.95 -7.88
C PHE A 76 -5.60 -9.94 -9.22
N TYR A 77 -5.51 -8.83 -9.93
CA TYR A 77 -5.96 -8.74 -11.31
C TYR A 77 -4.76 -8.79 -12.26
N PRO A 78 -4.81 -9.56 -13.37
CA PRO A 78 -3.70 -9.64 -14.32
C PRO A 78 -3.28 -8.28 -14.85
N GLU A 79 -2.00 -7.95 -14.78
CA GLU A 79 -1.46 -6.67 -15.21
C GLU A 79 -1.33 -6.61 -16.74
N MET A 80 -1.40 -5.39 -17.28
CA MET A 80 -1.20 -5.11 -18.70
C MET A 80 0.26 -5.41 -19.10
N PRO A 81 0.47 -6.20 -20.17
CA PRO A 81 1.81 -6.36 -20.73
C PRO A 81 2.31 -5.02 -21.27
N LEU A 82 3.25 -4.40 -20.58
CA LEU A 82 3.89 -3.18 -21.05
C LEU A 82 4.93 -3.47 -22.13
N LYS A 83 5.06 -2.54 -23.07
CA LYS A 83 6.11 -2.53 -24.08
C LYS A 83 7.07 -1.38 -23.81
N ASP A 84 8.33 -1.60 -24.09
CA ASP A 84 9.40 -0.60 -23.92
C ASP A 84 9.05 0.77 -24.54
N ASN A 85 8.55 0.78 -25.77
CA ASN A 85 8.17 2.02 -26.45
C ASN A 85 7.05 2.80 -25.77
N ILE A 86 6.14 2.14 -25.02
CA ILE A 86 5.07 2.81 -24.27
C ILE A 86 5.69 3.56 -23.08
N VAL A 87 6.56 2.88 -22.32
CA VAL A 87 7.18 3.47 -21.12
C VAL A 87 8.15 4.60 -21.54
N LYS A 88 8.94 4.38 -22.59
CA LYS A 88 9.79 5.41 -23.17
C LYS A 88 9.00 6.66 -23.59
N SER A 89 7.93 6.48 -24.36
CA SER A 89 7.07 7.61 -24.76
C SER A 89 6.44 8.33 -23.57
N ALA A 90 6.07 7.59 -22.52
CA ALA A 90 5.56 8.19 -21.29
C ALA A 90 6.64 9.03 -20.59
N SER A 91 7.89 8.57 -20.51
CA SER A 91 9.00 9.28 -19.88
C SER A 91 9.44 10.55 -20.64
N GLU A 92 9.17 10.61 -21.94
CA GLU A 92 9.44 11.81 -22.74
C GLU A 92 8.46 12.96 -22.39
N LYS A 93 7.27 12.63 -21.85
CA LYS A 93 6.19 13.58 -21.52
C LYS A 93 5.95 13.76 -20.03
N SER A 94 6.56 12.92 -19.19
CA SER A 94 6.35 12.90 -17.74
C SER A 94 7.70 12.87 -17.01
N ASN A 95 7.78 13.54 -15.87
CA ASN A 95 8.99 13.59 -15.04
C ASN A 95 8.91 12.65 -13.83
N LYS A 96 7.72 12.17 -13.48
CA LYS A 96 7.48 11.24 -12.37
C LYS A 96 6.59 10.08 -12.82
N ALA A 97 6.78 8.94 -12.19
CA ALA A 97 5.92 7.79 -12.35
C ALA A 97 5.23 7.44 -11.03
N VAL A 98 3.95 7.07 -11.09
CA VAL A 98 3.24 6.41 -10.01
C VAL A 98 2.90 5.00 -10.47
N VAL A 99 3.39 4.00 -9.75
CA VAL A 99 3.16 2.59 -10.04
C VAL A 99 2.17 2.04 -9.01
N PHE A 100 1.12 1.41 -9.48
CA PHE A 100 0.07 0.81 -8.65
C PHE A 100 0.17 -0.71 -8.67
N ILE A 101 0.26 -1.33 -7.49
CA ILE A 101 0.20 -2.78 -7.31
C ILE A 101 -0.94 -3.08 -6.35
N GLY A 102 -1.74 -4.11 -6.65
CA GLY A 102 -2.91 -4.44 -5.85
C GLY A 102 -3.03 -5.90 -5.47
N ARG A 103 -3.57 -6.12 -4.27
CA ARG A 103 -3.94 -7.43 -3.73
C ARG A 103 -5.27 -7.33 -3.00
N SER A 104 -6.16 -8.26 -3.29
CA SER A 104 -7.32 -8.46 -2.44
C SER A 104 -6.93 -9.22 -1.18
N ALA A 105 -7.70 -9.02 -0.13
CA ALA A 105 -7.70 -9.87 1.06
C ALA A 105 -9.12 -9.94 1.64
N GLY A 106 -9.34 -10.87 2.52
CA GLY A 106 -10.63 -11.05 3.18
C GLY A 106 -10.80 -12.45 3.73
N GLU A 107 -11.98 -12.73 4.21
CA GLU A 107 -12.37 -14.01 4.79
C GLU A 107 -12.20 -15.16 3.77
N ASP A 108 -11.62 -16.29 4.19
CA ASP A 108 -11.30 -17.44 3.34
C ASP A 108 -10.37 -17.13 2.14
N ARG A 109 -9.64 -16.01 2.22
CA ARG A 109 -8.70 -15.57 1.16
C ARG A 109 -7.38 -15.11 1.76
N GLU A 110 -6.83 -15.92 2.65
CA GLU A 110 -5.54 -15.70 3.28
C GLU A 110 -4.42 -15.56 2.25
N ASN A 111 -3.39 -14.84 2.65
CA ASN A 111 -2.17 -14.72 1.88
C ASN A 111 -1.49 -16.08 1.74
N VAL A 112 -0.91 -16.35 0.58
CA VAL A 112 -0.14 -17.56 0.30
C VAL A 112 1.20 -17.18 -0.34
N LEU A 113 2.22 -18.01 -0.15
CA LEU A 113 3.57 -17.79 -0.69
C LEU A 113 3.63 -18.09 -2.18
N GLU A 114 2.84 -17.35 -2.95
CA GLU A 114 2.70 -17.50 -4.40
C GLU A 114 2.75 -16.15 -5.09
N LYS A 115 3.10 -16.16 -6.40
CA LYS A 115 3.04 -14.97 -7.25
C LYS A 115 1.61 -14.45 -7.37
N GLY A 116 1.42 -13.14 -7.15
CA GLY A 116 0.10 -12.51 -7.15
C GLY A 116 -0.67 -12.63 -5.84
N SER A 117 -0.04 -13.22 -4.81
CA SER A 117 -0.44 -13.13 -3.42
C SER A 117 0.67 -12.43 -2.64
N TYR A 118 1.53 -13.17 -1.97
CA TYR A 118 2.66 -12.59 -1.24
C TYR A 118 3.74 -12.04 -2.17
N TYR A 119 4.11 -12.79 -3.21
CA TYR A 119 5.14 -12.37 -4.17
C TYR A 119 4.56 -11.58 -5.34
N LEU A 120 5.40 -10.73 -5.94
CA LEU A 120 5.07 -10.02 -7.17
C LEU A 120 4.83 -10.99 -8.33
N THR A 121 3.87 -10.69 -9.19
CA THR A 121 3.71 -11.40 -10.45
C THR A 121 4.85 -11.08 -11.41
N SER A 122 5.09 -11.95 -12.38
CA SER A 122 6.12 -11.68 -13.41
C SER A 122 5.82 -10.39 -14.19
N ARG A 123 4.52 -10.05 -14.39
CA ARG A 123 4.13 -8.82 -15.09
C ARG A 123 4.34 -7.56 -14.27
N GLU A 124 4.17 -7.64 -12.95
CA GLU A 124 4.47 -6.52 -12.05
C GLU A 124 5.98 -6.26 -11.99
N LYS A 125 6.79 -7.32 -11.96
CA LYS A 125 8.26 -7.18 -12.05
C LYS A 125 8.69 -6.56 -13.38
N GLU A 126 8.19 -7.08 -14.52
CA GLU A 126 8.44 -6.50 -15.84
C GLU A 126 8.03 -5.01 -15.89
N MET A 127 6.91 -4.65 -15.28
CA MET A 127 6.46 -3.26 -15.18
C MET A 127 7.44 -2.41 -14.37
N LEU A 128 7.84 -2.87 -13.18
CA LEU A 128 8.83 -2.17 -12.34
C LEU A 128 10.17 -2.04 -13.05
N ASP A 129 10.67 -3.11 -13.68
CA ASP A 129 11.94 -3.10 -14.44
C ASP A 129 11.90 -2.04 -15.54
N LEU A 130 10.82 -2.01 -16.33
CA LEU A 130 10.68 -1.04 -17.42
C LEU A 130 10.50 0.38 -16.89
N VAL A 131 9.67 0.59 -15.88
CA VAL A 131 9.42 1.95 -15.36
C VAL A 131 10.68 2.51 -14.71
N THR A 132 11.38 1.74 -13.90
CA THR A 132 12.62 2.19 -13.23
C THR A 132 13.80 2.36 -14.19
N ALA A 133 13.75 1.77 -15.38
CA ALA A 133 14.73 2.02 -16.43
C ALA A 133 14.58 3.40 -17.08
N TYR A 134 13.38 3.99 -17.07
CA TYR A 134 13.08 5.26 -17.72
C TYR A 134 12.75 6.41 -16.76
N PHE A 135 12.44 6.12 -15.50
CA PHE A 135 12.13 7.12 -14.50
C PHE A 135 13.07 7.00 -13.30
N ASP A 136 13.56 8.15 -12.83
CA ASP A 136 14.43 8.24 -11.65
C ASP A 136 13.66 8.59 -10.36
N ASP A 137 12.39 8.96 -10.47
CA ASP A 137 11.51 9.31 -9.36
C ASP A 137 10.19 8.54 -9.50
N VAL A 138 10.10 7.42 -8.81
CA VAL A 138 8.96 6.51 -8.84
C VAL A 138 8.29 6.51 -7.48
N ILE A 139 6.97 6.72 -7.46
CA ILE A 139 6.10 6.54 -6.29
C ILE A 139 5.42 5.18 -6.45
N LEU A 140 5.61 4.29 -5.48
CA LEU A 140 4.92 3.00 -5.46
C LEU A 140 3.68 3.09 -4.55
N VAL A 141 2.52 2.81 -5.10
CA VAL A 141 1.25 2.75 -4.37
C VAL A 141 0.80 1.30 -4.24
N LEU A 142 0.68 0.83 -3.01
CA LEU A 142 0.25 -0.52 -2.67
C LEU A 142 -1.22 -0.49 -2.22
N ASN A 143 -2.13 -0.90 -3.10
CA ASN A 143 -3.54 -1.11 -2.80
C ASN A 143 -3.76 -2.57 -2.39
N ILE A 144 -3.40 -2.87 -1.17
CA ILE A 144 -3.30 -4.24 -0.65
C ILE A 144 -4.19 -4.42 0.59
N GLY A 145 -4.77 -5.59 0.76
CA GLY A 145 -5.51 -5.95 1.97
C GLY A 145 -4.69 -6.79 2.96
N SER A 146 -3.55 -7.32 2.51
CA SER A 146 -2.54 -8.01 3.31
C SER A 146 -1.14 -7.64 2.82
N LEU A 147 -0.13 -7.85 3.65
CA LEU A 147 1.26 -7.54 3.29
C LEU A 147 1.74 -8.39 2.11
N ILE A 148 2.63 -7.82 1.32
CA ILE A 148 3.37 -8.50 0.25
C ILE A 148 4.86 -8.55 0.60
N ASP A 149 5.65 -9.26 -0.19
CA ASP A 149 7.08 -9.33 0.01
C ASP A 149 7.77 -8.00 -0.30
N PHE A 150 8.31 -7.37 0.73
CA PHE A 150 9.07 -6.14 0.58
C PHE A 150 10.53 -6.37 0.15
N GLU A 151 11.08 -7.58 0.26
CA GLU A 151 12.40 -7.91 -0.27
C GLU A 151 12.45 -7.76 -1.79
N GLU A 152 11.37 -8.18 -2.48
CA GLU A 152 11.24 -7.99 -3.93
C GLU A 152 11.14 -6.50 -4.31
N ILE A 153 10.57 -5.65 -3.46
CA ILE A 153 10.46 -4.20 -3.66
C ILE A 153 11.80 -3.51 -3.38
N ASP A 154 12.54 -3.97 -2.38
CA ASP A 154 13.85 -3.40 -2.01
C ASP A 154 14.87 -3.46 -3.15
N ALA A 155 14.69 -4.39 -4.10
CA ALA A 155 15.51 -4.43 -5.33
C ALA A 155 15.43 -3.15 -6.18
N TYR A 156 14.38 -2.34 -5.98
CA TYR A 156 14.14 -1.08 -6.72
C TYR A 156 14.35 0.18 -5.87
N LYS A 157 14.88 0.06 -4.65
CA LYS A 157 14.97 1.16 -3.66
C LYS A 157 15.70 2.41 -4.16
N ASP A 158 16.69 2.26 -5.06
CA ASP A 158 17.44 3.40 -5.60
C ASP A 158 16.62 4.24 -6.59
N LYS A 159 15.46 3.74 -7.05
CA LYS A 159 14.57 4.38 -8.02
C LYS A 159 13.18 4.68 -7.43
N ILE A 160 12.77 3.95 -6.40
CA ILE A 160 11.51 4.19 -5.69
C ILE A 160 11.77 5.23 -4.60
N GLY A 161 11.35 6.47 -4.87
CA GLY A 161 11.49 7.60 -3.94
C GLY A 161 10.54 7.53 -2.74
N SER A 162 9.38 6.88 -2.90
CA SER A 162 8.42 6.67 -1.81
C SER A 162 7.49 5.49 -2.05
N ILE A 163 7.04 4.88 -0.95
CA ILE A 163 6.04 3.82 -0.93
C ILE A 163 4.85 4.30 -0.12
N LEU A 164 3.66 4.24 -0.71
CA LEU A 164 2.41 4.56 -0.05
C LEU A 164 1.54 3.30 0.03
N ILE A 165 1.30 2.79 1.24
CA ILE A 165 0.37 1.69 1.47
C ILE A 165 -1.02 2.30 1.57
N ALA A 166 -1.79 2.20 0.49
CA ALA A 166 -3.14 2.76 0.39
C ALA A 166 -4.22 1.86 1.00
N TRP A 167 -3.86 0.63 1.37
CA TRP A 167 -4.79 -0.38 1.85
C TRP A 167 -6.02 -0.52 0.95
N GLN A 168 -7.16 -0.92 1.50
CA GLN A 168 -8.47 -0.99 0.85
C GLN A 168 -9.33 0.16 1.41
N GLY A 169 -9.19 1.34 0.79
CA GLY A 169 -9.62 2.63 1.35
C GLY A 169 -11.11 2.98 1.20
N GLY A 170 -11.96 2.04 0.73
CA GLY A 170 -13.40 2.27 0.55
C GLY A 170 -13.73 3.02 -0.74
N MET A 171 -14.97 3.47 -0.85
CA MET A 171 -15.53 4.08 -2.07
C MET A 171 -14.79 5.34 -2.52
N GLU A 172 -14.24 6.12 -1.58
CA GLU A 172 -13.54 7.39 -1.80
C GLU A 172 -12.02 7.25 -1.86
N SER A 173 -11.50 6.03 -1.94
CA SER A 173 -10.04 5.78 -1.92
C SER A 173 -9.28 6.56 -3.00
N GLY A 174 -9.87 6.75 -4.18
CA GLY A 174 -9.25 7.52 -5.26
C GLY A 174 -9.12 9.01 -4.91
N ASN A 175 -10.14 9.62 -4.33
CA ASN A 175 -10.08 11.01 -3.88
C ASN A 175 -9.08 11.18 -2.74
N ALA A 176 -9.12 10.30 -1.73
CA ALA A 176 -8.22 10.35 -0.58
C ALA A 176 -6.73 10.19 -0.99
N LEU A 177 -6.45 9.28 -1.92
CA LEU A 177 -5.09 9.12 -2.47
C LEU A 177 -4.64 10.38 -3.22
N SER A 178 -5.53 10.94 -4.03
CA SER A 178 -5.24 12.16 -4.79
C SER A 178 -4.90 13.34 -3.89
N ASP A 179 -5.62 13.53 -2.78
CA ASP A 179 -5.37 14.59 -1.81
C ASP A 179 -3.98 14.45 -1.16
N ILE A 180 -3.55 13.20 -0.89
CA ILE A 180 -2.19 12.94 -0.38
C ILE A 180 -1.14 13.23 -1.46
N LEU A 181 -1.30 12.69 -2.67
CA LEU A 181 -0.33 12.86 -3.74
C LEU A 181 -0.18 14.32 -4.18
N SER A 182 -1.25 15.10 -4.11
CA SER A 182 -1.24 16.55 -4.41
C SER A 182 -0.75 17.44 -3.27
N GLY A 183 -0.57 16.86 -2.06
CA GLY A 183 -0.19 17.60 -0.86
C GLY A 183 -1.31 18.41 -0.21
N GLU A 184 -2.58 18.20 -0.61
CA GLU A 184 -3.73 18.83 0.05
C GLU A 184 -3.95 18.28 1.46
N VAL A 185 -3.66 16.99 1.63
CA VAL A 185 -3.73 16.30 2.92
C VAL A 185 -2.36 15.72 3.24
N THR A 186 -1.89 15.99 4.45
CA THR A 186 -0.66 15.43 4.97
C THR A 186 -0.89 13.98 5.40
N PRO A 187 -0.10 13.00 4.90
CA PRO A 187 -0.21 11.62 5.37
C PRO A 187 0.08 11.55 6.86
N SER A 188 -0.75 10.81 7.58
CA SER A 188 -0.67 10.67 9.04
C SER A 188 -0.97 9.24 9.52
N GLY A 189 -1.15 8.31 8.58
CA GLY A 189 -1.34 6.90 8.89
C GLY A 189 -0.08 6.28 9.46
N LYS A 190 -0.25 5.40 10.44
CA LYS A 190 0.82 4.62 11.06
C LYS A 190 0.55 3.13 10.84
N LEU A 191 1.62 2.36 10.66
CA LEU A 191 1.49 0.91 10.53
C LEU A 191 0.92 0.32 11.82
N SER A 192 -0.09 -0.52 11.67
CA SER A 192 -0.71 -1.30 12.75
C SER A 192 -0.01 -2.64 12.99
N ASP A 193 1.00 -2.94 12.18
CA ASP A 193 1.80 -4.16 12.23
C ASP A 193 3.29 -3.86 12.06
N THR A 194 4.14 -4.79 12.55
CA THR A 194 5.55 -4.81 12.23
C THR A 194 5.76 -5.50 10.89
N ILE A 195 6.47 -4.89 9.97
CA ILE A 195 6.88 -5.50 8.71
C ILE A 195 8.28 -6.05 8.87
N ALA A 196 8.41 -7.37 8.82
CA ALA A 196 9.70 -8.05 8.85
C ALA A 196 10.42 -7.95 7.49
N LYS A 197 11.74 -8.15 7.49
CA LYS A 197 12.55 -8.13 6.28
C LYS A 197 12.20 -9.27 5.33
N ARG A 198 11.88 -10.47 5.89
CA ARG A 198 11.52 -11.66 5.14
C ARG A 198 10.39 -12.42 5.82
N TYR A 199 9.70 -13.23 5.06
CA TYR A 199 8.61 -14.06 5.58
C TYR A 199 9.07 -14.97 6.74
N GLU A 200 10.26 -15.59 6.62
CA GLU A 200 10.80 -16.50 7.62
C GLU A 200 11.18 -15.82 8.94
N ASP A 201 11.22 -14.49 8.96
CA ASP A 201 11.51 -13.71 10.16
C ASP A 201 10.30 -13.59 11.10
N TYR A 202 9.09 -13.89 10.60
CA TYR A 202 7.91 -13.98 11.45
C TYR A 202 7.92 -15.29 12.24
N PRO A 203 7.74 -15.26 13.58
CA PRO A 203 7.85 -16.45 14.43
C PRO A 203 6.83 -17.54 14.08
N SER A 204 5.67 -17.19 13.56
CA SER A 204 4.62 -18.13 13.13
C SER A 204 4.80 -18.68 11.72
N SER A 205 5.79 -18.22 10.95
CA SER A 205 5.96 -18.57 9.53
C SER A 205 6.05 -20.08 9.27
N GLY A 206 6.66 -20.83 10.21
CA GLY A 206 6.85 -22.26 10.08
C GLY A 206 5.64 -23.13 10.44
N ASN A 207 4.58 -22.56 11.03
CA ASN A 207 3.41 -23.30 11.51
C ASN A 207 2.06 -22.65 11.20
N PHE A 208 2.05 -21.55 10.45
CA PHE A 208 0.82 -20.89 10.00
C PHE A 208 0.04 -21.80 9.02
N GLY A 209 -1.28 -21.89 9.23
CA GLY A 209 -2.17 -22.58 8.31
C GLY A 209 -2.10 -24.12 8.39
N ALA A 210 -1.69 -24.70 9.50
CA ALA A 210 -1.74 -26.14 9.71
C ALA A 210 -3.19 -26.66 9.65
N LYS A 211 -3.38 -27.85 9.02
CA LYS A 211 -4.73 -28.38 8.73
C LYS A 211 -5.46 -28.97 9.95
N GLU A 212 -4.72 -29.54 10.89
CA GLU A 212 -5.30 -30.26 12.03
C GLU A 212 -5.27 -29.43 13.30
N TYR A 213 -4.18 -28.72 13.55
CA TYR A 213 -4.02 -27.84 14.71
C TYR A 213 -2.97 -26.77 14.43
N ASN A 214 -3.09 -25.63 15.10
CA ASN A 214 -2.08 -24.57 15.07
C ASN A 214 -1.42 -24.47 16.45
N ASN A 215 -0.10 -24.41 16.46
CA ASN A 215 0.67 -24.11 17.67
C ASN A 215 0.84 -22.59 17.78
N TYR A 216 0.37 -22.02 18.88
CA TYR A 216 0.55 -20.59 19.18
C TYR A 216 1.96 -20.36 19.77
N VAL A 217 2.98 -20.48 18.92
CA VAL A 217 4.40 -20.40 19.33
C VAL A 217 4.81 -19.03 19.82
N GLU A 218 4.05 -18.01 19.48
CA GLU A 218 4.31 -16.62 19.86
C GLU A 218 3.85 -16.30 21.28
N ASP A 219 2.88 -17.05 21.82
CA ASP A 219 2.24 -16.81 23.12
C ASP A 219 1.84 -15.31 23.25
N ILE A 220 2.32 -14.60 24.27
CA ILE A 220 2.08 -13.16 24.46
C ILE A 220 2.95 -12.27 23.55
N PHE A 221 3.97 -12.84 22.92
CA PHE A 221 4.91 -12.13 22.06
C PHE A 221 4.43 -12.08 20.60
N VAL A 222 3.23 -11.54 20.38
CA VAL A 222 2.65 -11.38 19.04
C VAL A 222 3.09 -10.07 18.42
N GLY A 223 3.47 -10.09 17.15
CA GLY A 223 3.81 -8.90 16.37
C GLY A 223 5.00 -8.12 16.94
N TYR A 224 4.84 -6.82 17.19
CA TYR A 224 5.92 -5.96 17.69
C TYR A 224 6.51 -6.44 19.02
N ARG A 225 5.74 -7.10 19.89
CA ARG A 225 6.24 -7.62 21.16
C ARG A 225 7.34 -8.65 20.95
N TYR A 226 7.21 -9.52 19.94
CA TYR A 226 8.26 -10.47 19.58
C TYR A 226 9.50 -9.74 19.05
N PHE A 227 9.29 -8.89 18.06
CA PHE A 227 10.41 -8.22 17.39
C PHE A 227 11.19 -7.30 18.32
N GLU A 228 10.53 -6.48 19.11
CA GLU A 228 11.19 -5.60 20.09
C GLU A 228 11.94 -6.36 21.18
N THR A 229 11.48 -7.58 21.52
CA THR A 229 12.07 -8.36 22.60
C THR A 229 13.21 -9.24 22.12
N PHE A 230 13.05 -9.90 20.97
CA PHE A 230 13.92 -11.01 20.57
C PHE A 230 14.65 -10.79 19.24
N ALA A 231 14.13 -9.97 18.33
CA ALA A 231 14.63 -9.92 16.97
C ALA A 231 14.49 -8.54 16.31
N PRO A 232 14.94 -7.43 16.95
CA PRO A 232 14.80 -6.09 16.39
C PRO A 232 15.54 -5.91 15.06
N GLU A 233 16.62 -6.67 14.85
CA GLU A 233 17.41 -6.65 13.61
C GLU A 233 16.65 -7.22 12.39
N LYS A 234 15.56 -7.96 12.61
CA LYS A 234 14.71 -8.54 11.56
C LYS A 234 13.61 -7.60 11.07
N VAL A 235 13.43 -6.47 11.74
CA VAL A 235 12.41 -5.48 11.40
C VAL A 235 12.84 -4.67 10.19
N LEU A 236 11.94 -4.53 9.21
CA LEU A 236 12.05 -3.60 8.09
C LEU A 236 11.35 -2.28 8.42
N TYR A 237 10.09 -2.36 8.85
CA TYR A 237 9.31 -1.23 9.34
C TYR A 237 8.65 -1.61 10.66
N GLU A 238 8.82 -0.79 11.66
CA GLU A 238 8.29 -1.02 13.00
C GLU A 238 6.78 -0.76 13.10
N PHE A 239 6.14 -1.38 14.08
CA PHE A 239 4.79 -0.99 14.48
C PHE A 239 4.74 0.50 14.81
N GLY A 240 3.75 1.20 14.25
CA GLY A 240 3.62 2.64 14.42
C GLY A 240 4.47 3.48 13.47
N PHE A 241 5.26 2.85 12.57
CA PHE A 241 5.99 3.58 11.55
C PHE A 241 5.04 4.29 10.58
N GLY A 242 5.43 5.48 10.17
CA GLY A 242 4.73 6.23 9.13
C GLY A 242 5.32 7.63 8.98
N LEU A 243 5.75 7.95 7.76
CA LEU A 243 6.27 9.26 7.39
C LEU A 243 5.12 10.25 7.16
N SER A 244 5.45 11.53 7.26
CA SER A 244 4.50 12.64 7.08
C SER A 244 5.19 13.77 6.32
N TYR A 245 4.41 14.77 5.87
CA TYR A 245 4.96 16.01 5.30
C TYR A 245 5.33 17.03 6.39
N THR A 246 5.08 16.70 7.66
CA THR A 246 5.48 17.49 8.83
C THR A 246 6.05 16.58 9.91
N ASN A 247 6.63 17.19 10.93
CA ASN A 247 7.22 16.47 12.08
C ASN A 247 6.57 16.92 13.37
N PHE A 248 6.49 16.00 14.32
CA PHE A 248 5.94 16.24 15.65
C PHE A 248 6.97 15.96 16.72
N LYS A 249 6.94 16.75 17.78
CA LYS A 249 7.62 16.48 19.04
C LYS A 249 6.59 16.04 20.05
N ILE A 250 6.81 14.86 20.63
CA ILE A 250 5.93 14.29 21.67
C ILE A 250 6.71 14.29 22.97
N GLU A 251 6.16 14.88 24.01
CA GLU A 251 6.78 15.02 25.32
C GLU A 251 5.79 14.59 26.42
N THR A 252 6.17 13.61 27.22
CA THR A 252 5.42 13.26 28.42
C THR A 252 5.77 14.25 29.51
N GLU A 253 4.84 15.13 29.86
CA GLU A 253 5.04 16.15 30.91
C GLU A 253 4.82 15.58 32.30
N LYS A 254 3.84 14.67 32.42
CA LYS A 254 3.47 14.09 33.73
C LYS A 254 2.85 12.71 33.54
N ALA A 255 3.20 11.81 34.44
CA ALA A 255 2.52 10.51 34.60
C ALA A 255 2.18 10.33 36.07
N ASN A 256 0.92 10.07 36.39
CA ASN A 256 0.46 9.83 37.76
C ASN A 256 -0.26 8.49 37.81
N TYR A 257 -0.03 7.77 38.89
CA TYR A 257 -0.80 6.58 39.22
C TYR A 257 -1.51 6.76 40.54
N SER A 258 -2.82 6.65 40.56
CA SER A 258 -3.65 6.63 41.75
C SER A 258 -4.90 5.81 41.58
N GLU A 259 -5.32 5.09 42.62
CA GLU A 259 -6.58 4.33 42.65
C GLU A 259 -6.79 3.38 41.45
N GLY A 260 -5.72 2.73 40.99
CA GLY A 260 -5.76 1.81 39.84
C GLY A 260 -5.87 2.49 38.48
N LYS A 261 -5.69 3.82 38.40
CA LYS A 261 -5.69 4.60 37.17
C LYS A 261 -4.32 5.23 36.94
N THR A 262 -3.88 5.21 35.68
CA THR A 262 -2.69 5.93 35.24
C THR A 262 -3.14 7.09 34.35
N GLU A 263 -2.70 8.30 34.68
CA GLU A 263 -2.94 9.51 33.90
C GLU A 263 -1.63 10.00 33.31
N PHE A 264 -1.64 10.27 32.00
CA PHE A 264 -0.53 10.85 31.28
C PHE A 264 -0.91 12.23 30.75
N ASN A 265 -0.07 13.23 31.02
CA ASN A 265 -0.13 14.52 30.34
C ASN A 265 0.94 14.52 29.25
N VAL A 266 0.48 14.56 28.00
CA VAL A 266 1.36 14.52 26.82
C VAL A 266 1.18 15.79 26.03
N LYS A 267 2.30 16.43 25.72
CA LYS A 267 2.34 17.59 24.83
C LYS A 267 2.78 17.13 23.45
N VAL A 268 1.92 17.37 22.45
CA VAL A 268 2.21 17.13 21.04
C VAL A 268 2.39 18.48 20.35
N THR A 269 3.57 18.71 19.79
CA THR A 269 3.90 19.96 19.11
C THR A 269 4.27 19.66 17.66
N ASN A 270 3.54 20.27 16.71
CA ASN A 270 3.96 20.27 15.31
C ASN A 270 5.17 21.18 15.17
N ILE A 271 6.32 20.63 14.79
CA ILE A 271 7.60 21.33 14.61
C ILE A 271 7.95 21.54 13.13
N GLY A 272 7.09 21.12 12.22
CA GLY A 272 7.23 21.36 10.79
C GLY A 272 6.42 22.56 10.30
N SER A 273 6.29 22.68 8.98
CA SER A 273 5.71 23.86 8.33
C SER A 273 4.28 23.68 7.81
N VAL A 274 3.76 22.45 7.81
CA VAL A 274 2.42 22.16 7.29
C VAL A 274 1.55 21.51 8.38
N PRO A 275 0.21 21.66 8.32
CA PRO A 275 -0.69 20.96 9.22
C PRO A 275 -0.59 19.45 9.06
N GLY A 276 -0.78 18.71 10.15
CA GLY A 276 -0.78 17.25 10.15
C GLY A 276 -1.42 16.69 11.41
N ARG A 277 -1.46 15.36 11.49
CA ARG A 277 -1.94 14.61 12.65
C ARG A 277 -0.86 13.66 13.12
N GLU A 278 -0.83 13.38 14.41
CA GLU A 278 0.09 12.41 14.99
C GLU A 278 -0.66 11.49 15.94
N THR A 279 -0.20 10.24 16.03
CA THR A 279 -0.76 9.22 16.90
C THR A 279 0.14 9.06 18.12
N VAL A 280 -0.44 9.24 19.30
CA VAL A 280 0.24 8.99 20.57
C VAL A 280 -0.13 7.59 21.04
N GLN A 281 0.88 6.76 21.27
CA GLN A 281 0.72 5.38 21.76
C GLN A 281 1.13 5.29 23.23
N PHE A 282 0.34 4.56 24.03
CA PHE A 282 0.58 4.29 25.44
C PHE A 282 0.72 2.80 25.70
#